data_b0831dcb846f9d877434b069912cd06b
#
_entry.id   b0831dcb846f9d877434b069912cd06b
#
_cell.length_a   1.000
_cell.length_b   1.000
_cell.length_c   1.000
_cell.angle_alpha   90.00
_cell.angle_beta   90.00
_cell.angle_gamma   90.00
#
_symmetry.space_group_name_H-M   'P 1'
#
loop_
_entity.id
_entity.type
_entity.pdbx_description
1 polymer ?
#
loop_
_entity_poly.entity_id
_entity_poly.type
_entity_poly.pdbx_seq_one_letter_code
_entity_poly.pdbx_strand_id
1 'polypeptide(L)'
;MSEATEHEVLGKLREGMQREGFDALVALSIDNVTYTAGFLVPSHVSNRFRRTITILAGTRFARQIVVNVEENLAKASSRFRDIVAYNQFTENPADVLADALIEAGVSSGRIGLELDFMPAIDYIRLV
;
A
#
# COMPACT_ATOMS: atom_id res chain seq x y z
N MET A 1 19.05 -2.50 1.58
CA MET A 1 18.86 -2.19 0.14
C MET A 1 19.33 -0.78 -0.15
N SER A 2 20.03 -0.56 -1.24
CA SER A 2 20.53 0.76 -1.55
C SER A 2 19.40 1.69 -2.05
N GLU A 3 19.58 2.98 -1.88
CA GLU A 3 18.62 3.99 -2.34
C GLU A 3 18.39 3.92 -3.86
N ALA A 4 19.44 3.63 -4.63
CA ALA A 4 19.33 3.44 -6.09
C ALA A 4 18.41 2.26 -6.45
N THR A 5 18.47 1.15 -5.69
CA THR A 5 17.60 -0.01 -5.91
C THR A 5 16.15 0.32 -5.57
N GLU A 6 15.93 1.11 -4.52
CA GLU A 6 14.60 1.55 -4.13
C GLU A 6 13.94 2.38 -5.23
N HIS A 7 14.67 3.34 -5.78
CA HIS A 7 14.19 4.15 -6.91
C HIS A 7 13.91 3.30 -8.15
N GLU A 8 14.74 2.30 -8.41
CA GLU A 8 14.57 1.42 -9.56
C GLU A 8 13.25 0.65 -9.49
N VAL A 9 12.94 0.02 -8.36
CA VAL A 9 11.72 -0.77 -8.20
C VAL A 9 10.48 0.10 -8.35
N LEU A 10 10.39 1.19 -7.58
CA LEU A 10 9.24 2.07 -7.62
C LEU A 10 9.13 2.81 -8.96
N GLY A 11 10.27 3.16 -9.56
CA GLY A 11 10.30 3.79 -10.87
C GLY A 11 9.74 2.90 -11.97
N LYS A 12 10.10 1.62 -11.97
CA LYS A 12 9.57 0.64 -12.95
C LYS A 12 8.07 0.45 -12.78
N LEU A 13 7.59 0.40 -11.54
CA LEU A 13 6.17 0.29 -11.26
C LEU A 13 5.40 1.51 -11.74
N ARG A 14 5.95 2.71 -11.55
CA ARG A 14 5.34 3.95 -12.04
C ARG A 14 5.29 4.00 -13.57
N GLU A 15 6.35 3.56 -14.24
CA GLU A 15 6.36 3.47 -15.70
C GLU A 15 5.28 2.52 -16.20
N GLY A 16 5.16 1.35 -15.59
CA GLY A 16 4.11 0.38 -15.92
C GLY A 16 2.71 0.94 -15.68
N MET A 17 2.54 1.65 -14.57
CA MET A 17 1.28 2.30 -14.23
C MET A 17 0.87 3.32 -15.30
N GLN A 18 1.80 4.18 -15.71
CA GLN A 18 1.54 5.18 -16.73
C GLN A 18 1.25 4.54 -18.09
N ARG A 19 2.02 3.52 -18.47
CA ARG A 19 1.82 2.81 -19.73
C ARG A 19 0.44 2.15 -19.81
N GLU A 20 -0.05 1.59 -18.71
CA GLU A 20 -1.35 0.93 -18.66
C GLU A 20 -2.50 1.89 -18.32
N GLY A 21 -2.22 3.15 -18.08
CA GLY A 21 -3.24 4.16 -17.81
C GLY A 21 -3.85 4.10 -16.43
N PHE A 22 -3.12 3.60 -15.44
CA PHE A 22 -3.56 3.62 -14.04
C PHE A 22 -3.11 4.91 -13.34
N ASP A 23 -4.00 5.49 -12.55
CA ASP A 23 -3.69 6.66 -11.71
C ASP A 23 -3.08 6.24 -10.37
N ALA A 24 -3.37 5.04 -9.91
CA ALA A 24 -2.81 4.47 -8.70
C ALA A 24 -2.69 2.95 -8.79
N LEU A 25 -1.74 2.38 -8.08
CA LEU A 25 -1.60 0.95 -7.84
C LEU A 25 -1.64 0.68 -6.34
N VAL A 26 -2.42 -0.31 -5.94
CA VAL A 26 -2.57 -0.71 -4.54
C VAL A 26 -2.18 -2.18 -4.40
N ALA A 27 -1.14 -2.45 -3.63
CA ALA A 27 -0.70 -3.82 -3.35
C ALA A 27 -1.28 -4.28 -2.01
N LEU A 28 -1.83 -5.47 -1.98
CA LEU A 28 -2.52 -6.05 -0.83
C LEU A 28 -1.97 -7.43 -0.44
N SER A 29 -1.47 -8.20 -1.41
CA SER A 29 -0.95 -9.54 -1.15
C SER A 29 0.39 -9.48 -0.43
N ILE A 30 0.72 -10.56 0.29
CA ILE A 30 2.01 -10.70 0.96
C ILE A 30 3.14 -10.52 -0.04
N ASP A 31 3.05 -11.13 -1.22
CA ASP A 31 4.09 -11.09 -2.23
C ASP A 31 4.33 -9.67 -2.76
N ASN A 32 3.27 -8.97 -3.14
CA ASN A 32 3.40 -7.66 -3.75
C ASN A 32 3.69 -6.55 -2.73
N VAL A 33 3.13 -6.64 -1.53
CA VAL A 33 3.49 -5.71 -0.46
C VAL A 33 4.96 -5.88 -0.07
N THR A 34 5.44 -7.11 0.07
CA THR A 34 6.85 -7.39 0.40
C THR A 34 7.77 -6.89 -0.72
N TYR A 35 7.40 -7.11 -1.98
CA TYR A 35 8.18 -6.65 -3.12
C TYR A 35 8.30 -5.12 -3.14
N THR A 36 7.19 -4.42 -2.98
CA THR A 36 7.18 -2.95 -3.06
C THR A 36 7.79 -2.30 -1.82
N ALA A 37 7.54 -2.82 -0.64
CA ALA A 37 8.04 -2.26 0.62
C ALA A 37 9.50 -2.62 0.91
N GLY A 38 9.99 -3.71 0.34
CA GLY A 38 11.36 -4.17 0.52
C GLY A 38 11.60 -4.95 1.82
N PHE A 39 10.54 -5.27 2.56
CA PHE A 39 10.63 -6.12 3.76
C PHE A 39 9.30 -6.82 4.02
N LEU A 40 9.34 -7.92 4.77
CA LEU A 40 8.16 -8.69 5.14
C LEU A 40 7.60 -8.18 6.46
N VAL A 41 6.33 -7.75 6.47
CA VAL A 41 5.64 -7.35 7.71
C VAL A 41 5.19 -8.62 8.43
N PRO A 42 5.69 -8.90 9.65
CA PRO A 42 5.37 -10.15 10.35
C PRO A 42 3.87 -10.40 10.55
N SER A 43 3.13 -9.38 10.93
CA SER A 43 1.67 -9.51 11.15
C SER A 43 0.91 -9.84 9.88
N HIS A 44 1.42 -9.45 8.70
CA HIS A 44 0.80 -9.70 7.41
C HIS A 44 0.75 -11.20 7.09
N VAL A 45 1.75 -11.93 7.56
CA VAL A 45 1.84 -13.39 7.36
C VAL A 45 0.99 -14.13 8.38
N SER A 46 1.05 -13.73 9.65
CA SER A 46 0.51 -14.50 10.77
C SER A 46 -0.95 -14.21 11.09
N ASN A 47 -1.48 -13.09 10.63
CA ASN A 47 -2.84 -12.68 10.98
C ASN A 47 -3.56 -12.00 9.81
N ARG A 48 -4.51 -12.72 9.20
CA ARG A 48 -5.26 -12.23 8.04
C ARG A 48 -6.09 -10.98 8.31
N PHE A 49 -6.37 -10.67 9.59
CA PHE A 49 -7.14 -9.49 9.95
C PHE A 49 -6.27 -8.24 10.06
N ARG A 50 -4.94 -8.40 10.09
CA ARG A 50 -4.00 -7.28 10.11
C ARG A 50 -3.53 -7.02 8.70
N ARG A 51 -3.98 -5.92 8.15
CA ARG A 51 -3.69 -5.54 6.75
C ARG A 51 -2.40 -4.74 6.65
N THR A 52 -1.67 -4.97 5.59
CA THR A 52 -0.58 -4.10 5.18
C THR A 52 -0.80 -3.78 3.70
N ILE A 53 -0.74 -2.50 3.37
CA ILE A 53 -1.11 -2.01 2.03
C ILE A 53 -0.02 -1.07 1.56
N THR A 54 0.41 -1.20 0.30
CA THR A 54 1.31 -0.22 -0.32
C THR A 54 0.59 0.44 -1.48
N ILE A 55 0.78 1.75 -1.63
CA ILE A 55 0.08 2.59 -2.60
C ILE A 55 1.11 3.41 -3.37
N LEU A 56 1.03 3.35 -4.70
CA LEU A 56 1.71 4.29 -5.58
C LEU A 56 0.63 5.06 -6.35
N ALA A 57 0.73 6.37 -6.39
CA ALA A 57 -0.24 7.21 -7.10
C ALA A 57 0.47 8.38 -7.78
N GLY A 58 -0.01 8.74 -8.97
CA GLY A 58 0.58 9.83 -9.74
C GLY A 58 2.07 9.64 -9.97
N THR A 59 2.84 10.72 -9.86
CA THR A 59 4.30 10.68 -10.09
C THR A 59 5.13 10.69 -8.81
N ARG A 60 4.52 11.00 -7.65
CA ARG A 60 5.27 11.20 -6.41
C ARG A 60 4.67 10.53 -5.17
N PHE A 61 3.37 10.24 -5.17
CA PHE A 61 2.73 9.69 -3.98
C PHE A 61 3.13 8.23 -3.80
N ALA A 62 3.66 7.90 -2.62
CA ALA A 62 4.01 6.54 -2.22
C ALA A 62 3.79 6.41 -0.72
N ARG A 63 2.91 5.52 -0.31
CA ARG A 63 2.55 5.34 1.10
C ARG A 63 2.40 3.86 1.43
N GLN A 64 2.83 3.49 2.63
CA GLN A 64 2.55 2.17 3.19
C GLN A 64 1.65 2.33 4.41
N ILE A 65 0.59 1.52 4.45
CA ILE A 65 -0.33 1.45 5.60
C ILE A 65 -0.01 0.16 6.34
N VAL A 66 0.21 0.26 7.65
CA VAL A 66 0.49 -0.89 8.52
C VAL A 66 -0.37 -0.84 9.76
N VAL A 67 -0.56 -1.99 10.41
CA VAL A 67 -1.19 -2.02 11.73
C VAL A 67 -0.29 -1.34 12.76
N ASN A 68 -0.88 -0.71 13.77
CA ASN A 68 -0.14 0.11 14.74
C ASN A 68 1.03 -0.61 15.42
N VAL A 69 0.91 -1.91 15.69
CA VAL A 69 1.99 -2.68 16.33
C VAL A 69 3.23 -2.84 15.45
N GLU A 70 3.10 -2.64 14.14
CA GLU A 70 4.21 -2.78 13.18
C GLU A 70 4.80 -1.44 12.74
N GLU A 71 4.32 -0.33 13.29
CA GLU A 71 4.72 1.01 12.83
C GLU A 71 6.22 1.26 12.91
N ASN A 72 6.83 0.95 14.06
CA ASN A 72 8.25 1.20 14.27
C ASN A 72 9.13 0.35 13.35
N LEU A 73 8.76 -0.92 13.17
CA LEU A 73 9.48 -1.81 12.27
C LEU A 73 9.38 -1.32 10.82
N ALA A 74 8.19 -0.89 10.41
CA ALA A 74 7.98 -0.37 9.07
C ALA A 74 8.82 0.89 8.83
N LYS A 75 8.84 1.83 9.77
CA LYS A 75 9.66 3.05 9.66
C LYS A 75 11.15 2.75 9.55
N ALA A 76 11.61 1.68 10.21
CA ALA A 76 13.02 1.28 10.19
C ALA A 76 13.40 0.50 8.93
N SER A 77 12.47 -0.26 8.35
CA SER A 77 12.77 -1.28 7.35
C SER A 77 12.15 -1.04 5.98
N SER A 78 11.08 -0.26 5.90
CA SER A 78 10.36 -0.07 4.64
C SER A 78 11.12 0.81 3.66
N ARG A 79 10.97 0.49 2.39
CA ARG A 79 11.37 1.34 1.27
C ARG A 79 10.54 2.63 1.23
N PHE A 80 9.30 2.57 1.70
CA PHE A 80 8.42 3.74 1.77
C PHE A 80 8.83 4.65 2.91
N ARG A 81 8.83 5.97 2.68
CA ARG A 81 9.11 6.97 3.71
C ARG A 81 7.83 7.44 4.39
N ASP A 82 6.71 7.46 3.66
CA ASP A 82 5.40 7.84 4.18
C ASP A 82 4.73 6.57 4.72
N ILE A 83 4.76 6.40 6.02
CA ILE A 83 4.20 5.27 6.73
C ILE A 83 3.03 5.77 7.58
N VAL A 84 1.85 5.20 7.37
CA VAL A 84 0.66 5.50 8.17
C VAL A 84 0.24 4.24 8.89
N ALA A 85 0.05 4.33 10.20
CA ALA A 85 -0.42 3.23 11.01
C ALA A 85 -1.92 3.38 11.29
N TYR A 86 -2.65 2.27 11.27
CA TYR A 86 -4.04 2.25 11.72
C TYR A 86 -4.16 1.46 13.02
N ASN A 87 -5.11 1.84 13.87
CA ASN A 87 -5.38 1.12 15.10
C ASN A 87 -6.30 -0.07 14.79
N GLN A 88 -5.82 -1.30 15.03
CA GLN A 88 -6.52 -2.52 14.66
C GLN A 88 -7.87 -2.70 15.37
N PHE A 89 -8.10 -2.01 16.49
CA PHE A 89 -9.32 -2.13 17.27
C PHE A 89 -10.36 -1.05 16.97
N THR A 90 -9.95 0.10 16.44
CA THR A 90 -10.83 1.27 16.28
C THR A 90 -10.93 1.77 14.85
N GLU A 91 -10.02 1.36 13.96
CA GLU A 91 -9.97 1.84 12.58
C GLU A 91 -10.08 0.67 11.59
N ASN A 92 -10.69 0.95 10.44
CA ASN A 92 -10.77 -0.02 9.35
C ASN A 92 -9.70 0.34 8.31
N PRO A 93 -8.81 -0.58 7.93
CA PRO A 93 -7.78 -0.28 6.93
C PRO A 93 -8.34 0.14 5.58
N ALA A 94 -9.55 -0.28 5.21
CA ALA A 94 -10.20 0.18 3.98
C ALA A 94 -10.49 1.69 4.01
N ASP A 95 -10.87 2.22 5.17
CA ASP A 95 -11.09 3.66 5.34
C ASP A 95 -9.78 4.44 5.24
N VAL A 96 -8.72 3.91 5.83
CA VAL A 96 -7.38 4.51 5.77
C VAL A 96 -6.86 4.51 4.32
N LEU A 97 -7.12 3.43 3.58
CA LEU A 97 -6.80 3.35 2.16
C LEU A 97 -7.61 4.39 1.35
N ALA A 98 -8.90 4.51 1.62
CA ALA A 98 -9.75 5.49 0.94
C ALA A 98 -9.24 6.92 1.19
N ASP A 99 -8.90 7.26 2.43
CA ASP A 99 -8.34 8.56 2.78
C ASP A 99 -7.04 8.84 2.04
N ALA A 100 -6.17 7.84 1.91
CA ALA A 100 -4.93 7.96 1.17
C ALA A 100 -5.16 8.25 -0.32
N LEU A 101 -6.11 7.57 -0.94
CA LEU A 101 -6.44 7.79 -2.35
C LEU A 101 -7.06 9.18 -2.58
N ILE A 102 -7.86 9.65 -1.65
CA ILE A 102 -8.42 11.01 -1.68
C ILE A 102 -7.29 12.04 -1.55
N GLU A 103 -6.40 11.85 -0.59
CA GLU A 103 -5.26 12.73 -0.36
C GLU A 103 -4.33 12.78 -1.58
N ALA A 104 -4.15 11.66 -2.26
CA ALA A 104 -3.36 11.58 -3.48
C ALA A 104 -4.04 12.22 -4.69
N GLY A 105 -5.33 12.55 -4.59
CA GLY A 105 -6.08 13.18 -5.68
C GLY A 105 -6.53 12.23 -6.77
N VAL A 106 -6.60 10.93 -6.49
CA VAL A 106 -6.93 9.90 -7.47
C VAL A 106 -8.23 9.16 -7.18
N SER A 107 -9.06 9.68 -6.27
CA SER A 107 -10.28 8.98 -5.84
C SER A 107 -11.30 8.73 -6.96
N SER A 108 -11.28 9.54 -8.03
CA SER A 108 -12.12 9.33 -9.21
C SER A 108 -11.33 8.76 -10.40
N GLY A 109 -10.07 8.39 -10.17
CA GLY A 109 -9.20 7.86 -11.21
C GLY A 109 -9.33 6.35 -11.39
N ARG A 110 -8.49 5.83 -12.25
CA ARG A 110 -8.38 4.40 -12.51
C ARG A 110 -7.35 3.79 -11.57
N ILE A 111 -7.80 2.91 -10.68
CA ILE A 111 -6.99 2.34 -9.62
C ILE A 111 -6.85 0.83 -9.83
N GLY A 112 -5.60 0.34 -9.86
CA GLY A 112 -5.32 -1.08 -9.90
C GLY A 112 -5.35 -1.68 -8.49
N LEU A 113 -6.25 -2.63 -8.25
CA LEU A 113 -6.41 -3.34 -6.99
C LEU A 113 -6.17 -4.84 -7.19
N GLU A 114 -5.64 -5.50 -6.16
CA GLU A 114 -5.52 -6.95 -6.13
C GLU A 114 -6.82 -7.57 -5.58
N LEU A 115 -7.84 -7.67 -6.43
CA LEU A 115 -9.15 -8.17 -6.00
C LEU A 115 -9.13 -9.63 -5.53
N ASP A 116 -8.14 -10.42 -5.94
CA ASP A 116 -7.96 -11.78 -5.44
C ASP A 116 -7.60 -11.84 -3.96
N PHE A 117 -7.12 -10.74 -3.40
CA PHE A 117 -6.67 -10.68 -2.01
C PHE A 117 -7.47 -9.69 -1.15
N MET A 118 -8.28 -8.84 -1.77
CA MET A 118 -9.09 -7.88 -1.04
C MET A 118 -10.40 -8.55 -0.59
N PRO A 119 -10.70 -8.59 0.73
CA PRO A 119 -12.00 -9.07 1.19
C PRO A 119 -13.13 -8.26 0.56
N ALA A 120 -14.22 -8.94 0.20
CA ALA A 120 -15.36 -8.30 -0.45
C ALA A 120 -15.92 -7.12 0.38
N ILE A 121 -15.95 -7.28 1.70
CA ILE A 121 -16.44 -6.23 2.59
C ILE A 121 -15.57 -4.97 2.53
N ASP A 122 -14.25 -5.12 2.39
CA ASP A 122 -13.35 -3.98 2.25
C ASP A 122 -13.55 -3.29 0.89
N TYR A 123 -13.74 -4.07 -0.18
CA TYR A 123 -14.00 -3.52 -1.50
C TYR A 123 -15.31 -2.72 -1.53
N ILE A 124 -16.37 -3.26 -0.95
CA ILE A 124 -17.68 -2.59 -0.88
C ILE A 124 -17.55 -1.27 -0.11
N ARG A 125 -16.79 -1.28 0.99
CA ARG A 125 -16.58 -0.08 1.82
C ARG A 125 -15.73 0.96 1.09
N LEU A 126 -14.78 0.53 0.28
CA LEU A 126 -13.88 1.42 -0.47
C LEU A 126 -14.60 2.13 -1.62
N VAL A 127 -15.45 1.41 -2.33
CA VAL A 127 -16.22 1.91 -3.46
C VAL A 127 -17.41 2.74 -2.97
#